data_086f17920d081be78aba076b497b518d
#
_entry.id   086f17920d081be78aba076b497b518d
#
_cell.length_a   1.000
_cell.length_b   1.000
_cell.length_c   1.000
_cell.angle_alpha   90.00
_cell.angle_beta   90.00
_cell.angle_gamma   90.00
#
_symmetry.space_group_name_H-M   'P 1'
#
loop_
_entity.id
_entity.type
_entity.pdbx_description
1 polymer ?
#
loop_
_entity_poly.entity_id
_entity_poly.type
_entity_poly.pdbx_seq_one_letter_code
_entity_poly.pdbx_strand_id
1 'polypeptide(L)'
;MTHPVWIWQYEQWPHFCWNDSNIISLLARVRQQQGQLLGLMSSLGFDTQSHNTLEVMTEDVLRNAEIEGMMLNPDHVRSSVARHLGLDCAGMPEADHYTEGVVQVLMDAVQHADAPLTEERLFNWHAALFPTGRSGITAITVAAWRQGAEPMQVVSGAIGKEQVHYEAPPSERLPQEMAQFLRWINSEESIDPVLKAAIAHLWFVNIHPFDDGNGRLTRTITDMLLARADGSSQRFYSMSAAILRNKKGYYEILEYIGKHGMDITPWLIWFLETIEDAITTAQTRVQRVVQKTLFWQKHISTPLNERQVKIINRLWDGLDGKLNTSKWAKMTHTSSATALRDIQDLVQKGILRDSGEGGRNTNYVLHEHKSCPRCGAAFICQHENPAKCQCAGVKLSPATRAHLAAQYPNQCLCRKCLLEFSI
;
A
#
# COMPACT_ATOMS: atom_id res chain seq x y z
N MET A 1 35.47 -20.07 19.57
CA MET A 1 34.73 -18.90 19.02
C MET A 1 33.27 -19.29 19.04
N THR A 2 32.44 -18.58 19.78
CA THR A 2 30.98 -18.77 19.77
C THR A 2 30.48 -18.35 18.37
N HIS A 3 29.68 -19.19 17.74
CA HIS A 3 29.04 -18.82 16.46
C HIS A 3 28.17 -17.59 16.65
N PRO A 4 28.18 -16.61 15.71
CA PRO A 4 27.26 -15.47 15.73
C PRO A 4 25.81 -15.98 15.80
N VAL A 5 25.02 -15.41 16.69
CA VAL A 5 23.58 -15.73 16.83
C VAL A 5 22.75 -14.71 16.05
N TRP A 6 23.23 -13.46 16.06
CA TRP A 6 22.51 -12.33 15.45
C TRP A 6 23.31 -11.71 14.32
N ILE A 7 22.63 -11.17 13.30
CA ILE A 7 23.24 -10.60 12.09
C ILE A 7 24.34 -9.56 12.39
N TRP A 8 24.15 -8.72 13.40
CA TRP A 8 25.11 -7.68 13.78
C TRP A 8 26.38 -8.23 14.45
N GLN A 9 26.43 -9.51 14.82
CA GLN A 9 27.60 -10.16 15.39
C GLN A 9 28.57 -10.72 14.36
N TYR A 10 28.17 -10.75 13.07
CA TYR A 10 29.07 -11.17 12.00
C TYR A 10 30.13 -10.10 11.73
N GLU A 11 31.33 -10.53 11.42
CA GLU A 11 32.45 -9.63 11.16
C GLU A 11 32.19 -8.71 9.97
N GLN A 12 31.42 -9.20 8.97
CA GLN A 12 31.06 -8.45 7.76
C GLN A 12 29.98 -7.41 7.99
N TRP A 13 29.35 -7.36 9.15
CA TRP A 13 28.30 -6.38 9.44
C TRP A 13 28.81 -4.95 9.33
N PRO A 14 28.10 -4.05 8.64
CA PRO A 14 26.82 -4.20 7.92
C PRO A 14 26.96 -4.37 6.39
N HIS A 15 28.02 -5.01 5.93
CA HIS A 15 28.27 -5.24 4.51
C HIS A 15 27.43 -6.42 4.01
N PHE A 16 26.17 -6.14 3.67
CA PHE A 16 25.24 -7.14 3.15
C PHE A 16 25.66 -7.62 1.76
N CYS A 17 25.34 -8.88 1.47
CA CYS A 17 25.47 -9.46 0.14
C CYS A 17 24.15 -10.05 -0.34
N TRP A 18 24.00 -10.18 -1.64
CA TRP A 18 22.84 -10.79 -2.28
C TRP A 18 23.19 -11.34 -3.65
N ASN A 19 22.30 -12.18 -4.18
CA ASN A 19 22.43 -12.73 -5.52
C ASN A 19 21.59 -11.94 -6.51
N ASP A 20 22.23 -11.11 -7.34
CA ASP A 20 21.57 -10.27 -8.34
C ASP A 20 20.70 -11.08 -9.32
N SER A 21 21.11 -12.28 -9.72
CA SER A 21 20.36 -13.11 -10.67
C SER A 21 18.98 -13.51 -10.14
N ASN A 22 18.81 -13.57 -8.81
CA ASN A 22 17.54 -13.94 -8.18
C ASN A 22 16.59 -12.75 -8.07
N ILE A 23 17.08 -11.51 -8.11
CA ILE A 23 16.26 -10.32 -7.87
C ILE A 23 16.04 -9.47 -9.12
N ILE A 24 16.93 -9.53 -10.12
CA ILE A 24 16.95 -8.59 -11.26
C ILE A 24 15.63 -8.59 -12.04
N SER A 25 15.04 -9.75 -12.29
CA SER A 25 13.77 -9.84 -13.03
C SER A 25 12.60 -9.27 -12.25
N LEU A 26 12.60 -9.44 -10.92
CA LEU A 26 11.58 -8.91 -10.03
C LEU A 26 11.74 -7.39 -9.90
N LEU A 27 12.97 -6.92 -9.70
CA LEU A 27 13.28 -5.49 -9.65
C LEU A 27 12.86 -4.77 -10.94
N ALA A 28 13.16 -5.36 -12.10
CA ALA A 28 12.77 -4.81 -13.40
C ALA A 28 11.24 -4.67 -13.53
N ARG A 29 10.47 -5.67 -13.08
CA ARG A 29 9.00 -5.58 -13.06
C ARG A 29 8.50 -4.48 -12.12
N VAL A 30 9.04 -4.42 -10.91
CA VAL A 30 8.69 -3.38 -9.93
C VAL A 30 8.96 -1.99 -10.52
N ARG A 31 10.13 -1.74 -11.09
CA ARG A 31 10.48 -0.45 -11.71
C ARG A 31 9.59 -0.10 -12.90
N GLN A 32 9.25 -1.09 -13.73
CA GLN A 32 8.30 -0.90 -14.83
C GLN A 32 6.91 -0.51 -14.32
N GLN A 33 6.37 -1.22 -13.34
CA GLN A 33 5.06 -0.94 -12.76
C GLN A 33 5.01 0.40 -12.02
N GLN A 34 6.10 0.74 -11.32
CA GLN A 34 6.28 2.04 -10.67
C GLN A 34 6.23 3.18 -11.70
N GLY A 35 6.99 3.07 -12.80
CA GLY A 35 6.95 4.05 -13.89
C GLY A 35 5.57 4.16 -14.54
N GLN A 36 4.86 3.04 -14.74
CA GLN A 36 3.50 3.03 -15.26
C GLN A 36 2.50 3.73 -14.33
N LEU A 37 2.59 3.49 -13.01
CA LEU A 37 1.73 4.16 -12.03
C LEU A 37 2.00 5.67 -12.00
N LEU A 38 3.27 6.08 -11.94
CA LEU A 38 3.67 7.50 -11.93
C LEU A 38 3.22 8.21 -13.23
N GLY A 39 3.43 7.57 -14.39
CA GLY A 39 2.95 8.10 -15.68
C GLY A 39 1.43 8.20 -15.75
N LEU A 40 0.70 7.22 -15.22
CA LEU A 40 -0.76 7.29 -15.13
C LEU A 40 -1.19 8.45 -14.21
N MET A 41 -0.60 8.57 -13.03
CA MET A 41 -0.93 9.65 -12.08
C MET A 41 -0.63 11.03 -12.66
N SER A 42 0.50 11.21 -13.33
CA SER A 42 0.85 12.50 -13.97
C SER A 42 -0.10 12.92 -15.09
N SER A 43 -0.83 11.97 -15.69
CA SER A 43 -1.85 12.23 -16.71
C SER A 43 -3.21 12.67 -16.15
N LEU A 44 -3.42 12.53 -14.83
CA LEU A 44 -4.66 12.91 -14.15
C LEU A 44 -4.61 14.39 -13.73
N GLY A 45 -5.79 15.00 -13.63
CA GLY A 45 -5.92 16.39 -13.15
C GLY A 45 -5.49 16.52 -11.68
N PHE A 46 -5.07 17.72 -11.31
CA PHE A 46 -4.55 18.06 -9.97
C PHE A 46 -5.47 17.59 -8.83
N ASP A 47 -6.77 17.84 -8.92
CA ASP A 47 -7.74 17.43 -7.88
C ASP A 47 -7.76 15.92 -7.66
N THR A 48 -7.66 15.14 -8.74
CA THR A 48 -7.62 13.66 -8.66
C THR A 48 -6.31 13.18 -8.04
N GLN A 49 -5.19 13.78 -8.40
CA GLN A 49 -3.89 13.47 -7.80
C GLN A 49 -3.90 13.79 -6.30
N SER A 50 -4.34 14.97 -5.92
CA SER A 50 -4.40 15.43 -4.53
C SER A 50 -5.32 14.56 -3.69
N HIS A 51 -6.49 14.17 -4.23
CA HIS A 51 -7.41 13.27 -3.55
C HIS A 51 -6.80 11.88 -3.35
N ASN A 52 -6.15 11.32 -4.38
CA ASN A 52 -5.47 10.03 -4.26
C ASN A 52 -4.30 10.08 -3.27
N THR A 53 -3.51 11.15 -3.27
CA THR A 53 -2.43 11.37 -2.30
C THR A 53 -2.98 11.41 -0.87
N LEU A 54 -4.08 12.13 -0.64
CA LEU A 54 -4.76 12.18 0.66
C LEU A 54 -5.18 10.78 1.12
N GLU A 55 -5.79 9.98 0.25
CA GLU A 55 -6.21 8.61 0.58
C GLU A 55 -5.00 7.72 0.92
N VAL A 56 -3.95 7.74 0.09
CA VAL A 56 -2.76 6.91 0.28
C VAL A 56 -2.00 7.29 1.55
N MET A 57 -1.79 8.59 1.80
CA MET A 57 -1.08 9.07 3.00
C MET A 57 -1.88 8.77 4.28
N THR A 58 -3.21 8.93 4.23
CA THR A 58 -4.10 8.54 5.33
C THR A 58 -3.99 7.04 5.61
N GLU A 59 -4.05 6.21 4.56
CA GLU A 59 -3.91 4.76 4.68
C GLU A 59 -2.54 4.38 5.25
N ASP A 60 -1.45 5.00 4.79
CA ASP A 60 -0.09 4.72 5.27
C ASP A 60 0.06 4.99 6.77
N VAL A 61 -0.40 6.15 7.25
CA VAL A 61 -0.40 6.50 8.68
C VAL A 61 -1.18 5.46 9.50
N LEU A 62 -2.41 5.15 9.07
CA LEU A 62 -3.27 4.19 9.79
C LEU A 62 -2.62 2.81 9.85
N ARG A 63 -2.11 2.31 8.71
CA ARG A 63 -1.54 0.96 8.62
C ARG A 63 -0.18 0.87 9.32
N ASN A 64 0.64 1.92 9.26
CA ASN A 64 1.89 1.98 10.03
C ASN A 64 1.63 1.86 11.54
N ALA A 65 0.61 2.52 12.07
CA ALA A 65 0.20 2.39 13.48
C ALA A 65 -0.39 1.00 13.79
N GLU A 66 -1.24 0.47 12.89
CA GLU A 66 -1.92 -0.83 13.06
C GLU A 66 -0.95 -2.02 13.07
N ILE A 67 0.17 -1.94 12.32
CA ILE A 67 1.24 -2.95 12.39
C ILE A 67 1.74 -3.10 13.81
N GLU A 68 1.86 -2.01 14.57
CA GLU A 68 2.26 -2.02 15.99
C GLU A 68 1.09 -2.20 16.97
N GLY A 69 -0.09 -2.54 16.48
CA GLY A 69 -1.28 -2.79 17.30
C GLY A 69 -1.98 -1.52 17.79
N MET A 70 -1.64 -0.35 17.26
CA MET A 70 -2.25 0.92 17.63
C MET A 70 -3.37 1.30 16.65
N MET A 71 -4.52 1.69 17.18
CA MET A 71 -5.68 2.12 16.37
C MET A 71 -5.84 3.63 16.46
N LEU A 72 -5.62 4.31 15.34
CA LEU A 72 -5.88 5.75 15.20
C LEU A 72 -7.30 5.99 14.67
N ASN A 73 -7.86 7.16 14.99
CA ASN A 73 -9.15 7.57 14.40
C ASN A 73 -8.93 7.99 12.93
N PRO A 74 -9.58 7.31 11.96
CA PRO A 74 -9.38 7.60 10.54
C PRO A 74 -9.76 9.03 10.14
N ASP A 75 -10.78 9.62 10.76
CA ASP A 75 -11.23 10.98 10.44
C ASP A 75 -10.22 12.03 10.95
N HIS A 76 -9.61 11.80 12.11
CA HIS A 76 -8.53 12.66 12.64
C HIS A 76 -7.28 12.59 11.76
N VAL A 77 -6.85 11.38 11.38
CA VAL A 77 -5.70 11.19 10.47
C VAL A 77 -5.96 11.87 9.14
N ARG A 78 -7.12 11.62 8.53
CA ARG A 78 -7.50 12.23 7.25
C ARG A 78 -7.51 13.76 7.30
N SER A 79 -8.07 14.33 8.35
CA SER A 79 -8.11 15.77 8.56
C SER A 79 -6.71 16.39 8.72
N SER A 80 -5.84 15.75 9.49
CA SER A 80 -4.46 16.18 9.66
C SER A 80 -3.68 16.09 8.33
N VAL A 81 -3.74 14.97 7.61
CA VAL A 81 -3.09 14.82 6.30
C VAL A 81 -3.61 15.87 5.31
N ALA A 82 -4.93 16.13 5.26
CA ALA A 82 -5.53 17.13 4.37
C ALA A 82 -4.96 18.52 4.63
N ARG A 83 -4.80 18.92 5.91
CA ARG A 83 -4.17 20.20 6.28
C ARG A 83 -2.72 20.30 5.81
N HIS A 84 -1.93 19.27 6.02
CA HIS A 84 -0.53 19.22 5.57
C HIS A 84 -0.39 19.27 4.04
N LEU A 85 -1.39 18.76 3.30
CA LEU A 85 -1.46 18.85 1.86
C LEU A 85 -2.06 20.18 1.34
N GLY A 86 -2.49 21.08 2.22
CA GLY A 86 -3.13 22.35 1.84
C GLY A 86 -4.52 22.18 1.23
N LEU A 87 -5.21 21.07 1.52
CA LEU A 87 -6.55 20.77 1.02
C LEU A 87 -7.62 21.37 1.95
N ASP A 88 -8.84 21.58 1.42
CA ASP A 88 -9.97 22.06 2.22
C ASP A 88 -10.35 21.04 3.30
N CYS A 89 -10.35 21.49 4.53
CA CYS A 89 -10.69 20.69 5.73
C CYS A 89 -11.97 21.20 6.42
N ALA A 90 -12.75 22.07 5.78
CA ALA A 90 -13.96 22.63 6.40
C ALA A 90 -14.91 21.50 6.86
N GLY A 91 -15.26 21.56 8.16
CA GLY A 91 -16.15 20.57 8.78
C GLY A 91 -15.49 19.22 9.15
N MET A 92 -14.19 19.06 8.95
CA MET A 92 -13.45 17.90 9.45
C MET A 92 -13.08 18.07 10.95
N PRO A 93 -13.01 16.97 11.73
CA PRO A 93 -12.59 17.02 13.13
C PRO A 93 -11.13 17.45 13.26
N GLU A 94 -10.78 18.09 14.38
CA GLU A 94 -9.38 18.33 14.73
C GLU A 94 -8.72 17.03 15.20
N ALA A 95 -7.47 16.80 14.75
CA ALA A 95 -6.66 15.70 15.23
C ALA A 95 -6.17 15.98 16.65
N ASP A 96 -6.06 14.94 17.47
CA ASP A 96 -5.36 15.03 18.75
C ASP A 96 -3.83 15.15 18.54
N HIS A 97 -3.11 15.59 19.58
CA HIS A 97 -1.66 15.83 19.51
C HIS A 97 -0.86 14.60 19.10
N TYR A 98 -1.30 13.40 19.50
CA TYR A 98 -0.61 12.16 19.14
C TYR A 98 -0.80 11.86 17.64
N THR A 99 -2.03 11.92 17.15
CA THR A 99 -2.34 11.73 15.73
C THR A 99 -1.61 12.77 14.87
N GLU A 100 -1.58 14.02 15.30
CA GLU A 100 -0.85 15.09 14.61
C GLU A 100 0.64 14.77 14.51
N GLY A 101 1.27 14.33 15.61
CA GLY A 101 2.69 13.94 15.64
C GLY A 101 3.00 12.79 14.67
N VAL A 102 2.17 11.76 14.65
CA VAL A 102 2.36 10.61 13.73
C VAL A 102 2.24 11.04 12.27
N VAL A 103 1.25 11.88 11.94
CA VAL A 103 1.08 12.44 10.58
C VAL A 103 2.27 13.32 10.21
N GLN A 104 2.69 14.22 11.09
CA GLN A 104 3.84 15.12 10.85
C GLN A 104 5.10 14.35 10.47
N VAL A 105 5.39 13.24 11.14
CA VAL A 105 6.57 12.39 10.85
C VAL A 105 6.54 11.86 9.42
N LEU A 106 5.41 11.31 8.96
CA LEU A 106 5.28 10.82 7.59
C LEU A 106 5.33 11.96 6.57
N MET A 107 4.65 13.08 6.86
CA MET A 107 4.63 14.25 5.96
C MET A 107 6.02 14.85 5.78
N ASP A 108 6.79 15.01 6.88
CA ASP A 108 8.18 15.47 6.79
C ASP A 108 9.04 14.49 5.97
N ALA A 109 8.92 13.20 6.21
CA ALA A 109 9.68 12.18 5.50
C ALA A 109 9.45 12.22 3.97
N VAL A 110 8.20 12.39 3.55
CA VAL A 110 7.81 12.34 2.13
C VAL A 110 7.99 13.71 1.44
N GLN A 111 7.56 14.81 2.06
CA GLN A 111 7.65 16.14 1.47
C GLN A 111 9.09 16.67 1.41
N HIS A 112 9.92 16.28 2.37
CA HIS A 112 11.34 16.61 2.43
C HIS A 112 12.21 15.37 2.18
N ALA A 113 11.79 14.51 1.26
CA ALA A 113 12.48 13.26 0.97
C ALA A 113 13.93 13.49 0.53
N ASP A 114 14.23 14.54 -0.22
CA ASP A 114 15.58 14.86 -0.71
C ASP A 114 16.51 15.42 0.39
N ALA A 115 15.94 15.91 1.51
CA ALA A 115 16.72 16.39 2.62
C ALA A 115 17.49 15.24 3.31
N PRO A 116 18.75 15.46 3.77
CA PRO A 116 19.50 14.42 4.46
C PRO A 116 18.78 13.90 5.70
N LEU A 117 18.90 12.59 5.93
CA LEU A 117 18.47 12.00 7.20
C LEU A 117 19.59 12.24 8.23
N THR A 118 19.31 13.03 9.24
CA THR A 118 20.26 13.35 10.31
C THR A 118 19.81 12.76 11.65
N GLU A 119 20.72 12.67 12.61
CA GLU A 119 20.39 12.30 13.99
C GLU A 119 19.30 13.21 14.57
N GLU A 120 19.45 14.52 14.39
CA GLU A 120 18.47 15.52 14.85
C GLU A 120 17.08 15.27 14.22
N ARG A 121 17.02 14.97 12.91
CA ARG A 121 15.75 14.68 12.23
C ARG A 121 15.09 13.43 12.79
N LEU A 122 15.86 12.36 13.04
CA LEU A 122 15.35 11.13 13.68
C LEU A 122 14.86 11.41 15.10
N PHE A 123 15.57 12.22 15.88
CA PHE A 123 15.17 12.60 17.24
C PHE A 123 13.89 13.43 17.24
N ASN A 124 13.74 14.35 16.29
CA ASN A 124 12.50 15.11 16.11
C ASN A 124 11.32 14.21 15.75
N TRP A 125 11.53 13.23 14.84
CA TRP A 125 10.51 12.24 14.53
C TRP A 125 10.14 11.40 15.75
N HIS A 126 11.14 10.95 16.50
CA HIS A 126 10.90 10.16 17.71
C HIS A 126 10.15 10.95 18.77
N ALA A 127 10.48 12.24 18.99
CA ALA A 127 9.76 13.10 19.89
C ALA A 127 8.29 13.30 19.49
N ALA A 128 8.02 13.45 18.19
CA ALA A 128 6.65 13.56 17.66
C ALA A 128 5.82 12.29 17.87
N LEU A 129 6.45 11.11 17.82
CA LEU A 129 5.78 9.83 18.11
C LEU A 129 5.50 9.63 19.61
N PHE A 130 6.27 10.26 20.49
CA PHE A 130 6.17 10.06 21.94
C PHE A 130 6.12 11.40 22.71
N PRO A 131 5.09 12.24 22.48
CA PRO A 131 5.02 13.58 23.05
C PRO A 131 4.89 13.60 24.57
N THR A 132 4.51 12.48 25.19
CA THR A 132 4.39 12.32 26.65
C THR A 132 5.62 11.71 27.31
N GLY A 133 6.64 11.32 26.54
CA GLY A 133 7.80 10.59 27.06
C GLY A 133 7.49 9.15 27.48
N ARG A 134 6.40 8.58 26.97
CA ARG A 134 5.94 7.25 27.37
C ARG A 134 5.52 6.43 26.17
N SER A 135 5.76 5.12 26.26
CA SER A 135 5.13 4.08 25.45
C SER A 135 4.14 3.30 26.35
N GLY A 136 2.85 3.50 26.11
CA GLY A 136 1.81 3.04 27.02
C GLY A 136 2.03 3.59 28.45
N ILE A 137 2.26 2.71 29.43
CA ILE A 137 2.53 3.10 30.81
C ILE A 137 4.03 3.24 31.14
N THR A 138 4.92 2.77 30.25
CA THR A 138 6.36 2.74 30.46
C THR A 138 7.00 4.05 30.04
N ALA A 139 7.83 4.64 30.90
CA ALA A 139 8.66 5.78 30.53
C ALA A 139 9.78 5.31 29.60
N ILE A 140 10.06 6.05 28.54
CA ILE A 140 11.10 5.78 27.55
C ILE A 140 12.01 6.98 27.35
N THR A 141 13.22 6.73 26.86
CA THR A 141 14.14 7.76 26.42
C THR A 141 13.63 8.34 25.10
N VAL A 142 13.31 9.64 25.07
CA VAL A 142 12.77 10.34 23.90
C VAL A 142 13.83 11.24 23.30
N ALA A 143 13.90 11.33 21.97
CA ALA A 143 14.85 12.15 21.22
C ALA A 143 16.32 11.86 21.58
N ALA A 144 16.62 10.61 21.86
CA ALA A 144 17.99 10.13 22.09
C ALA A 144 18.04 8.60 21.82
N TRP A 145 19.22 8.09 21.54
CA TRP A 145 19.43 6.65 21.43
C TRP A 145 19.15 5.99 22.78
N ARG A 146 18.60 4.77 22.75
CA ARG A 146 18.40 3.97 23.97
C ARG A 146 19.72 3.80 24.73
N GLN A 147 19.60 3.72 26.03
CA GLN A 147 20.70 3.59 26.97
C GLN A 147 20.48 2.37 27.88
N GLY A 148 21.51 1.97 28.61
CA GLY A 148 21.45 0.86 29.55
C GLY A 148 22.27 -0.32 29.11
N ALA A 149 22.61 -1.17 30.06
CA ALA A 149 23.42 -2.39 29.87
C ALA A 149 22.57 -3.62 29.53
N GLU A 150 21.26 -3.55 29.74
CA GLU A 150 20.34 -4.66 29.45
C GLU A 150 20.18 -4.83 27.92
N PRO A 151 20.22 -6.08 27.45
CA PRO A 151 20.00 -6.34 26.02
C PRO A 151 18.63 -5.87 25.56
N MET A 152 18.59 -5.13 24.44
CA MET A 152 17.34 -4.79 23.77
C MET A 152 16.84 -5.97 22.94
N GLN A 153 15.73 -6.55 23.34
CA GLN A 153 15.19 -7.76 22.72
C GLN A 153 13.80 -7.52 22.15
N VAL A 154 13.54 -8.07 20.97
CA VAL A 154 12.21 -8.21 20.40
C VAL A 154 11.65 -9.54 20.86
N VAL A 155 10.60 -9.48 21.67
CA VAL A 155 10.03 -10.65 22.32
C VAL A 155 8.54 -10.81 22.03
N SER A 156 8.04 -12.04 22.10
CA SER A 156 6.61 -12.35 22.13
C SER A 156 6.30 -13.36 23.24
N GLY A 157 5.03 -13.48 23.59
CA GLY A 157 4.59 -14.40 24.64
C GLY A 157 4.17 -13.69 25.93
N ALA A 158 3.77 -14.47 26.93
CA ALA A 158 3.37 -13.95 28.24
C ALA A 158 4.62 -13.68 29.12
N ILE A 159 4.51 -12.74 30.04
CA ILE A 159 5.55 -12.40 31.01
C ILE A 159 6.04 -13.65 31.70
N GLY A 160 7.35 -13.89 31.67
CA GLY A 160 8.03 -15.07 32.24
C GLY A 160 8.02 -16.32 31.35
N LYS A 161 7.49 -16.20 30.10
CA LYS A 161 7.54 -17.22 29.04
C LYS A 161 7.81 -16.57 27.68
N GLU A 162 8.61 -15.51 27.67
CA GLU A 162 8.94 -14.76 26.47
C GLU A 162 9.79 -15.60 25.52
N GLN A 163 9.45 -15.55 24.26
CA GLN A 163 10.29 -16.03 23.16
C GLN A 163 11.07 -14.85 22.59
N VAL A 164 12.40 -14.93 22.60
CA VAL A 164 13.27 -13.92 21.99
C VAL A 164 13.37 -14.19 20.49
N HIS A 165 12.89 -13.25 19.69
CA HIS A 165 12.96 -13.29 18.23
C HIS A 165 14.24 -12.66 17.70
N TYR A 166 14.65 -11.57 18.34
CA TYR A 166 15.83 -10.81 17.97
C TYR A 166 16.44 -10.10 19.19
N GLU A 167 17.77 -9.95 19.19
CA GLU A 167 18.50 -9.13 20.13
C GLU A 167 19.36 -8.11 19.36
N ALA A 168 19.17 -6.85 19.68
CA ALA A 168 19.82 -5.73 19.00
C ALA A 168 21.26 -5.51 19.55
N PRO A 169 22.13 -4.77 18.82
CA PRO A 169 23.45 -4.39 19.28
C PRO A 169 23.40 -3.70 20.65
N PRO A 170 24.43 -3.85 21.51
CA PRO A 170 24.51 -3.14 22.79
C PRO A 170 24.44 -1.61 22.60
N SER A 171 23.90 -0.91 23.60
CA SER A 171 23.69 0.54 23.54
C SER A 171 24.98 1.32 23.30
N GLU A 172 26.11 0.84 23.79
CA GLU A 172 27.43 1.47 23.58
C GLU A 172 27.89 1.51 22.12
N ARG A 173 27.37 0.59 21.29
CA ARG A 173 27.66 0.55 19.84
C ARG A 173 26.81 1.53 19.04
N LEU A 174 25.66 1.98 19.55
CA LEU A 174 24.70 2.76 18.79
C LEU A 174 25.24 4.04 18.15
N PRO A 175 26.10 4.85 18.82
CA PRO A 175 26.65 6.04 18.18
C PRO A 175 27.46 5.70 16.91
N GLN A 176 28.23 4.60 16.92
CA GLN A 176 29.00 4.17 15.76
C GLN A 176 28.10 3.56 14.68
N GLU A 177 27.17 2.67 15.05
CA GLU A 177 26.23 2.02 14.14
C GLU A 177 25.38 3.07 13.41
N MET A 178 24.81 4.02 14.15
CA MET A 178 23.99 5.08 13.58
C MET A 178 24.79 6.07 12.72
N ALA A 179 26.02 6.43 13.14
CA ALA A 179 26.88 7.26 12.32
C ALA A 179 27.24 6.59 10.98
N GLN A 180 27.44 5.27 10.96
CA GLN A 180 27.69 4.51 9.73
C GLN A 180 26.43 4.43 8.87
N PHE A 181 25.27 4.11 9.45
CA PHE A 181 23.98 4.08 8.77
C PHE A 181 23.64 5.44 8.13
N LEU A 182 23.76 6.53 8.90
CA LEU A 182 23.46 7.88 8.42
C LEU A 182 24.40 8.35 7.30
N ARG A 183 25.67 8.00 7.34
CA ARG A 183 26.59 8.26 6.22
C ARG A 183 26.16 7.50 4.97
N TRP A 184 25.86 6.22 5.08
CA TRP A 184 25.48 5.39 3.96
C TRP A 184 24.14 5.80 3.33
N ILE A 185 23.10 6.07 4.15
CA ILE A 185 21.77 6.42 3.62
C ILE A 185 21.80 7.73 2.83
N ASN A 186 22.70 8.66 3.22
CA ASN A 186 22.88 9.97 2.57
C ASN A 186 23.92 9.94 1.44
N SER A 187 24.65 8.84 1.23
CA SER A 187 25.62 8.71 0.16
C SER A 187 24.97 8.50 -1.20
N GLU A 188 25.66 8.93 -2.26
CA GLU A 188 25.32 8.58 -3.63
C GLU A 188 25.97 7.24 -3.98
N GLU A 189 25.20 6.17 -3.80
CA GLU A 189 25.63 4.81 -4.15
C GLU A 189 25.05 4.40 -5.50
N SER A 190 25.78 3.56 -6.26
CA SER A 190 25.30 2.99 -7.53
C SER A 190 24.32 1.83 -7.34
N ILE A 191 23.53 1.88 -6.27
CA ILE A 191 22.48 0.90 -5.96
C ILE A 191 21.15 1.44 -6.47
N ASP A 192 20.30 0.55 -7.02
CA ASP A 192 18.93 0.93 -7.37
C ASP A 192 18.21 1.53 -6.15
N PRO A 193 17.54 2.70 -6.28
CA PRO A 193 16.90 3.39 -5.17
C PRO A 193 15.87 2.55 -4.41
N VAL A 194 15.18 1.61 -5.07
CA VAL A 194 14.23 0.69 -4.40
C VAL A 194 14.99 -0.33 -3.56
N LEU A 195 16.12 -0.85 -4.04
CA LEU A 195 16.98 -1.72 -3.25
C LEU A 195 17.61 -0.97 -2.08
N LYS A 196 17.98 0.31 -2.27
CA LYS A 196 18.50 1.16 -1.18
C LYS A 196 17.44 1.31 -0.07
N ALA A 197 16.17 1.48 -0.43
CA ALA A 197 15.07 1.53 0.54
C ALA A 197 14.92 0.20 1.31
N ALA A 198 15.03 -0.94 0.61
CA ALA A 198 14.97 -2.27 1.22
C ALA A 198 16.12 -2.52 2.21
N ILE A 199 17.33 -2.15 1.82
CA ILE A 199 18.55 -2.31 2.66
C ILE A 199 18.46 -1.39 3.88
N ALA A 200 18.06 -0.13 3.70
CA ALA A 200 17.89 0.82 4.81
C ALA A 200 16.86 0.32 5.82
N HIS A 201 15.74 -0.22 5.35
CA HIS A 201 14.72 -0.82 6.20
C HIS A 201 15.30 -1.93 7.08
N LEU A 202 15.96 -2.90 6.45
CA LEU A 202 16.57 -4.03 7.16
C LEU A 202 17.64 -3.58 8.14
N TRP A 203 18.51 -2.67 7.71
CA TRP A 203 19.61 -2.21 8.53
C TRP A 203 19.13 -1.46 9.77
N PHE A 204 18.23 -0.47 9.58
CA PHE A 204 17.72 0.33 10.70
C PHE A 204 16.93 -0.52 11.71
N VAL A 205 16.07 -1.43 11.23
CA VAL A 205 15.31 -2.30 12.14
C VAL A 205 16.21 -3.23 12.95
N ASN A 206 17.37 -3.64 12.39
CA ASN A 206 18.33 -4.48 13.11
C ASN A 206 19.23 -3.68 14.06
N ILE A 207 19.55 -2.42 13.81
CA ILE A 207 20.22 -1.55 14.80
C ILE A 207 19.31 -1.33 16.01
N HIS A 208 18.02 -1.13 15.77
CA HIS A 208 17.00 -0.94 16.81
C HIS A 208 17.38 0.15 17.81
N PRO A 209 17.61 1.41 17.38
CA PRO A 209 18.33 2.41 18.15
C PRO A 209 17.52 3.06 19.28
N PHE A 210 16.20 2.90 19.34
CA PHE A 210 15.31 3.51 20.32
C PHE A 210 14.70 2.49 21.28
N ASP A 211 14.21 2.95 22.42
CA ASP A 211 13.50 2.10 23.40
C ASP A 211 12.17 1.58 22.82
N ASP A 212 11.49 2.37 21.98
CA ASP A 212 10.29 2.01 21.22
C ASP A 212 10.20 2.87 19.93
N GLY A 213 9.27 2.54 19.04
CA GLY A 213 9.03 3.28 17.79
C GLY A 213 9.95 2.88 16.63
N ASN A 214 10.88 1.94 16.83
CA ASN A 214 11.80 1.53 15.79
C ASN A 214 11.08 1.04 14.51
N GLY A 215 10.05 0.22 14.64
CA GLY A 215 9.27 -0.27 13.51
C GLY A 215 8.58 0.86 12.73
N ARG A 216 7.95 1.81 13.43
CA ARG A 216 7.30 2.98 12.81
C ARG A 216 8.30 3.86 12.07
N LEU A 217 9.45 4.16 12.68
CA LEU A 217 10.50 4.94 12.06
C LEU A 217 11.16 4.21 10.89
N THR A 218 11.36 2.89 10.98
CA THR A 218 11.85 2.06 9.88
C THR A 218 10.97 2.21 8.64
N ARG A 219 9.64 2.09 8.80
CA ARG A 219 8.70 2.25 7.69
C ARG A 219 8.66 3.69 7.17
N THR A 220 8.76 4.69 8.05
CA THR A 220 8.88 6.10 7.65
C THR A 220 10.16 6.39 6.84
N ILE A 221 11.31 5.84 7.25
CA ILE A 221 12.56 5.93 6.48
C ILE A 221 12.39 5.26 5.10
N THR A 222 11.70 4.13 5.06
CA THR A 222 11.37 3.44 3.80
C THR A 222 10.54 4.31 2.89
N ASP A 223 9.48 4.96 3.41
CA ASP A 223 8.63 5.87 2.64
C ASP A 223 9.40 7.08 2.12
N MET A 224 10.32 7.65 2.92
CA MET A 224 11.23 8.70 2.50
C MET A 224 12.08 8.25 1.30
N LEU A 225 12.70 7.08 1.38
CA LEU A 225 13.55 6.58 0.30
C LEU A 225 12.76 6.18 -0.94
N LEU A 226 11.56 5.63 -0.78
CA LEU A 226 10.67 5.35 -1.90
C LEU A 226 10.15 6.63 -2.56
N ALA A 227 9.91 7.73 -1.81
CA ALA A 227 9.60 9.04 -2.39
C ALA A 227 10.77 9.58 -3.23
N ARG A 228 12.03 9.41 -2.76
CA ARG A 228 13.23 9.70 -3.57
C ARG A 228 13.28 8.84 -4.84
N ALA A 229 13.00 7.53 -4.72
CA ALA A 229 13.00 6.61 -5.86
C ALA A 229 11.92 6.94 -6.90
N ASP A 230 10.78 7.47 -6.46
CA ASP A 230 9.67 7.95 -7.28
C ASP A 230 9.96 9.32 -7.91
N GLY A 231 10.91 10.10 -7.37
CA GLY A 231 11.16 11.51 -7.75
C GLY A 231 9.93 12.38 -7.49
N SER A 232 9.15 12.08 -6.46
CA SER A 232 7.88 12.74 -6.16
C SER A 232 7.65 12.88 -4.66
N SER A 233 7.23 14.05 -4.24
CA SER A 233 6.72 14.31 -2.88
C SER A 233 5.28 13.82 -2.68
N GLN A 234 4.64 13.30 -3.73
CA GLN A 234 3.31 12.69 -3.66
C GLN A 234 3.45 11.17 -3.64
N ARG A 235 2.74 10.52 -2.73
CA ARG A 235 2.71 9.06 -2.63
C ARG A 235 1.45 8.51 -3.27
N PHE A 236 1.60 7.50 -4.10
CA PHE A 236 0.49 6.89 -4.84
C PHE A 236 0.24 5.43 -4.48
N TYR A 237 1.09 4.83 -3.64
CA TYR A 237 0.95 3.48 -3.11
C TYR A 237 1.43 3.44 -1.65
N SER A 238 0.89 2.53 -0.84
CA SER A 238 1.22 2.37 0.58
C SER A 238 1.98 1.08 0.80
N MET A 239 3.24 1.22 1.23
CA MET A 239 4.06 0.09 1.65
C MET A 239 3.54 -0.51 2.96
N SER A 240 3.14 0.34 3.93
CA SER A 240 2.59 -0.11 5.21
C SER A 240 1.31 -0.92 5.04
N ALA A 241 0.44 -0.57 4.08
CA ALA A 241 -0.76 -1.35 3.79
C ALA A 241 -0.41 -2.74 3.21
N ALA A 242 0.61 -2.84 2.34
CA ALA A 242 1.07 -4.11 1.81
C ALA A 242 1.73 -4.99 2.90
N ILE A 243 2.55 -4.41 3.75
CA ILE A 243 3.15 -5.09 4.92
C ILE A 243 2.04 -5.66 5.83
N LEU A 244 1.01 -4.86 6.14
CA LEU A 244 -0.08 -5.29 7.02
C LEU A 244 -0.85 -6.50 6.44
N ARG A 245 -1.07 -6.55 5.12
CA ARG A 245 -1.71 -7.71 4.46
C ARG A 245 -0.93 -9.01 4.67
N ASN A 246 0.39 -8.93 4.80
CA ASN A 246 1.27 -10.06 5.08
C ASN A 246 2.12 -9.82 6.34
N LYS A 247 1.49 -9.31 7.42
CA LYS A 247 2.16 -8.97 8.68
C LYS A 247 2.95 -10.13 9.26
N LYS A 248 2.40 -11.35 9.19
CA LYS A 248 3.10 -12.55 9.68
C LYS A 248 4.38 -12.80 8.89
N GLY A 249 4.32 -12.81 7.56
CA GLY A 249 5.49 -12.99 6.69
C GLY A 249 6.55 -11.91 6.89
N TYR A 250 6.13 -10.68 7.21
CA TYR A 250 7.04 -9.58 7.54
C TYR A 250 7.91 -9.89 8.77
N TYR A 251 7.29 -10.33 9.87
CA TYR A 251 8.05 -10.65 11.08
C TYR A 251 8.87 -11.93 10.92
N GLU A 252 8.35 -12.93 10.20
CA GLU A 252 9.07 -14.17 9.91
C GLU A 252 10.34 -13.93 9.08
N ILE A 253 10.29 -13.08 8.06
CA ILE A 253 11.48 -12.77 7.25
C ILE A 253 12.49 -11.93 8.01
N LEU A 254 12.06 -10.96 8.84
CA LEU A 254 12.98 -10.20 9.69
C LEU A 254 13.68 -11.09 10.71
N GLU A 255 12.96 -11.99 11.38
CA GLU A 255 13.54 -12.96 12.31
C GLU A 255 14.52 -13.91 11.60
N TYR A 256 14.15 -14.40 10.40
CA TYR A 256 15.02 -15.26 9.61
C TYR A 256 16.34 -14.56 9.29
N ILE A 257 16.29 -13.37 8.68
CA ILE A 257 17.50 -12.63 8.31
C ILE A 257 18.33 -12.24 9.54
N GLY A 258 17.67 -11.85 10.63
CA GLY A 258 18.35 -11.51 11.88
C GLY A 258 19.25 -12.62 12.45
N LYS A 259 19.08 -13.89 11.99
CA LYS A 259 19.77 -15.08 12.49
C LYS A 259 20.64 -15.83 11.45
N HIS A 260 20.54 -15.51 10.16
CA HIS A 260 21.09 -16.37 9.09
C HIS A 260 22.21 -15.74 8.25
N GLY A 261 22.93 -14.76 8.80
CA GLY A 261 24.13 -14.20 8.18
C GLY A 261 23.86 -13.00 7.27
N MET A 262 24.82 -12.74 6.37
CA MET A 262 24.87 -11.49 5.61
C MET A 262 24.22 -11.56 4.22
N ASP A 263 23.74 -12.75 3.78
CA ASP A 263 22.99 -12.89 2.54
C ASP A 263 21.55 -12.46 2.75
N ILE A 264 21.22 -11.26 2.24
CA ILE A 264 19.89 -10.65 2.34
C ILE A 264 19.00 -10.91 1.11
N THR A 265 19.39 -11.81 0.22
CA THR A 265 18.57 -12.16 -0.98
C THR A 265 17.11 -12.47 -0.63
N PRO A 266 16.81 -13.30 0.40
CA PRO A 266 15.41 -13.58 0.75
C PRO A 266 14.63 -12.35 1.21
N TRP A 267 15.27 -11.42 1.91
CA TRP A 267 14.67 -10.15 2.30
C TRP A 267 14.36 -9.26 1.09
N LEU A 268 15.32 -9.13 0.16
CA LEU A 268 15.13 -8.31 -1.05
C LEU A 268 13.99 -8.85 -1.91
N ILE A 269 13.87 -10.18 -2.04
CA ILE A 269 12.74 -10.81 -2.74
C ILE A 269 11.43 -10.45 -2.04
N TRP A 270 11.33 -10.67 -0.72
CA TRP A 270 10.13 -10.36 0.05
C TRP A 270 9.74 -8.88 -0.07
N PHE A 271 10.73 -7.97 0.04
CA PHE A 271 10.50 -6.53 -0.06
C PHE A 271 10.00 -6.13 -1.45
N LEU A 272 10.62 -6.65 -2.51
CA LEU A 272 10.21 -6.38 -3.88
C LEU A 272 8.82 -6.94 -4.20
N GLU A 273 8.47 -8.12 -3.72
CA GLU A 273 7.12 -8.69 -3.84
C GLU A 273 6.08 -7.84 -3.09
N THR A 274 6.44 -7.33 -1.92
CA THR A 274 5.56 -6.46 -1.12
C THR A 274 5.32 -5.12 -1.81
N ILE A 275 6.35 -4.51 -2.40
CA ILE A 275 6.18 -3.25 -3.14
C ILE A 275 5.43 -3.48 -4.47
N GLU A 276 5.63 -4.61 -5.15
CA GLU A 276 4.85 -5.01 -6.34
C GLU A 276 3.35 -5.11 -6.00
N ASP A 277 3.00 -5.71 -4.86
CA ASP A 277 1.61 -5.78 -4.37
C ASP A 277 1.05 -4.38 -4.03
N ALA A 278 1.85 -3.51 -3.39
CA ALA A 278 1.45 -2.13 -3.10
C ALA A 278 1.13 -1.36 -4.39
N ILE A 279 2.00 -1.43 -5.38
CA ILE A 279 1.85 -0.75 -6.68
C ILE A 279 0.64 -1.31 -7.45
N THR A 280 0.49 -2.63 -7.52
CA THR A 280 -0.63 -3.30 -8.21
C THR A 280 -1.98 -2.92 -7.60
N THR A 281 -2.04 -2.84 -6.26
CA THR A 281 -3.22 -2.39 -5.53
C THR A 281 -3.55 -0.94 -5.88
N ALA A 282 -2.55 -0.06 -5.91
CA ALA A 282 -2.70 1.34 -6.28
C ALA A 282 -3.16 1.50 -7.73
N GLN A 283 -2.55 0.80 -8.69
CA GLN A 283 -2.95 0.81 -10.10
C GLN A 283 -4.43 0.41 -10.26
N THR A 284 -4.87 -0.64 -9.56
CA THR A 284 -6.26 -1.08 -9.57
C THR A 284 -7.21 0.01 -9.04
N ARG A 285 -6.82 0.71 -7.97
CA ARG A 285 -7.58 1.84 -7.39
C ARG A 285 -7.69 3.00 -8.40
N VAL A 286 -6.57 3.41 -8.96
CA VAL A 286 -6.52 4.53 -9.93
C VAL A 286 -7.31 4.20 -11.20
N GLN A 287 -7.15 3.00 -11.75
CA GLN A 287 -7.93 2.55 -12.91
C GLN A 287 -9.43 2.62 -12.65
N ARG A 288 -9.89 2.26 -11.43
CA ARG A 288 -11.31 2.37 -11.06
C ARG A 288 -11.78 3.83 -11.07
N VAL A 289 -10.98 4.77 -10.55
CA VAL A 289 -11.29 6.20 -10.57
C VAL A 289 -11.39 6.71 -12.00
N VAL A 290 -10.44 6.35 -12.86
CA VAL A 290 -10.46 6.71 -14.29
C VAL A 290 -11.70 6.16 -14.98
N GLN A 291 -12.03 4.89 -14.76
CA GLN A 291 -13.22 4.27 -15.35
C GLN A 291 -14.52 4.93 -14.86
N LYS A 292 -14.60 5.27 -13.56
CA LYS A 292 -15.74 6.03 -13.01
C LYS A 292 -15.88 7.40 -13.68
N THR A 293 -14.79 8.10 -13.92
CA THR A 293 -14.80 9.40 -14.61
C THR A 293 -15.26 9.26 -16.06
N LEU A 294 -14.72 8.31 -16.81
CA LEU A 294 -15.12 8.02 -18.19
C LEU A 294 -16.60 7.60 -18.26
N PHE A 295 -17.05 6.82 -17.31
CA PHE A 295 -18.47 6.44 -17.20
C PHE A 295 -19.35 7.69 -17.05
N TRP A 296 -19.04 8.62 -16.14
CA TRP A 296 -19.83 9.83 -15.96
C TRP A 296 -19.75 10.79 -17.14
N GLN A 297 -18.60 10.90 -17.80
CA GLN A 297 -18.48 11.67 -19.06
C GLN A 297 -19.38 11.09 -20.14
N LYS A 298 -19.41 9.77 -20.30
CA LYS A 298 -20.29 9.08 -21.27
C LYS A 298 -21.77 9.31 -20.97
N HIS A 299 -22.15 9.41 -19.71
CA HIS A 299 -23.53 9.53 -19.26
C HIS A 299 -23.93 10.96 -18.84
N ILE A 300 -23.14 11.99 -19.21
CA ILE A 300 -23.38 13.38 -18.80
C ILE A 300 -24.76 13.91 -19.22
N SER A 301 -25.27 13.48 -20.37
CA SER A 301 -26.58 13.84 -20.91
C SER A 301 -27.69 12.83 -20.57
N THR A 302 -27.37 11.75 -19.87
CA THR A 302 -28.38 10.74 -19.51
C THR A 302 -29.21 11.24 -18.32
N PRO A 303 -30.55 11.37 -18.42
CA PRO A 303 -31.36 11.82 -17.31
C PRO A 303 -31.40 10.76 -16.22
N LEU A 304 -30.82 11.07 -15.07
CA LEU A 304 -30.76 10.22 -13.88
C LEU A 304 -31.31 10.98 -12.67
N ASN A 305 -32.07 10.28 -11.82
CA ASN A 305 -32.50 10.86 -10.55
C ASN A 305 -31.38 10.69 -9.47
N GLU A 306 -31.49 11.45 -8.38
CA GLU A 306 -30.51 11.46 -7.30
C GLU A 306 -30.26 10.08 -6.68
N ARG A 307 -31.29 9.24 -6.55
CA ARG A 307 -31.17 7.89 -6.03
C ARG A 307 -30.34 6.99 -6.95
N GLN A 308 -30.56 7.12 -8.26
CA GLN A 308 -29.78 6.41 -9.29
C GLN A 308 -28.32 6.83 -9.26
N VAL A 309 -28.04 8.13 -9.23
CA VAL A 309 -26.68 8.67 -9.09
C VAL A 309 -26.00 8.16 -7.82
N LYS A 310 -26.69 8.19 -6.68
CA LYS A 310 -26.20 7.69 -5.39
C LYS A 310 -25.78 6.22 -5.47
N ILE A 311 -26.64 5.36 -6.04
CA ILE A 311 -26.35 3.91 -6.11
C ILE A 311 -25.24 3.62 -7.13
N ILE A 312 -25.24 4.29 -8.29
CA ILE A 312 -24.17 4.14 -9.29
C ILE A 312 -22.80 4.48 -8.65
N ASN A 313 -22.72 5.62 -7.91
CA ASN A 313 -21.49 5.97 -7.21
C ASN A 313 -21.08 4.91 -6.19
N ARG A 314 -22.03 4.38 -5.40
CA ARG A 314 -21.73 3.32 -4.43
C ARG A 314 -21.26 2.01 -5.09
N LEU A 315 -21.76 1.69 -6.29
CA LEU A 315 -21.26 0.54 -7.05
C LEU A 315 -19.81 0.75 -7.51
N TRP A 316 -19.47 1.96 -7.95
CA TRP A 316 -18.09 2.31 -8.33
C TRP A 316 -17.14 2.34 -7.13
N ASP A 317 -17.59 2.82 -5.97
CA ASP A 317 -16.79 2.95 -4.76
C ASP A 317 -16.64 1.62 -3.99
N GLY A 318 -17.29 0.56 -4.45
CA GLY A 318 -17.29 -0.76 -3.83
C GLY A 318 -18.50 -0.93 -2.90
N LEU A 319 -19.55 -1.54 -3.40
CA LEU A 319 -20.72 -1.90 -2.61
C LEU A 319 -20.49 -3.25 -1.92
N ASP A 320 -20.55 -3.28 -0.59
CA ASP A 320 -20.50 -4.52 0.16
C ASP A 320 -21.65 -5.46 -0.21
N GLY A 321 -21.30 -6.65 -0.70
CA GLY A 321 -22.28 -7.65 -1.14
C GLY A 321 -23.05 -7.25 -2.41
N LYS A 322 -24.03 -8.05 -2.79
CA LYS A 322 -24.76 -7.95 -4.05
C LYS A 322 -25.85 -6.88 -4.01
N LEU A 323 -26.03 -6.11 -5.09
CA LEU A 323 -27.12 -5.16 -5.25
C LEU A 323 -28.39 -5.88 -5.70
N ASN A 324 -29.44 -5.83 -4.91
CA ASN A 324 -30.79 -6.26 -5.25
C ASN A 324 -31.82 -5.17 -4.92
N THR A 325 -33.08 -5.39 -5.28
CA THR A 325 -34.18 -4.42 -5.06
C THR A 325 -34.34 -4.05 -3.58
N SER A 326 -34.23 -5.02 -2.66
CA SER A 326 -34.35 -4.75 -1.21
C SER A 326 -33.22 -3.89 -0.69
N LYS A 327 -31.97 -4.16 -1.12
CA LYS A 327 -30.81 -3.37 -0.73
C LYS A 327 -30.87 -1.96 -1.30
N TRP A 328 -31.31 -1.81 -2.57
CA TRP A 328 -31.57 -0.51 -3.16
C TRP A 328 -32.57 0.30 -2.33
N ALA A 329 -33.77 -0.30 -2.07
CA ALA A 329 -34.82 0.34 -1.29
C ALA A 329 -34.32 0.83 0.08
N LYS A 330 -33.55 -0.01 0.78
CA LYS A 330 -32.94 0.34 2.07
C LYS A 330 -31.95 1.51 1.96
N MET A 331 -31.08 1.49 0.96
CA MET A 331 -30.04 2.54 0.78
C MET A 331 -30.60 3.89 0.34
N THR A 332 -31.74 3.88 -0.36
CA THR A 332 -32.39 5.09 -0.87
C THR A 332 -33.60 5.51 -0.07
N HIS A 333 -33.95 4.79 1.01
CA HIS A 333 -35.11 5.02 1.85
C HIS A 333 -36.45 5.09 1.05
N THR A 334 -36.61 4.15 0.10
CA THR A 334 -37.81 4.09 -0.77
C THR A 334 -38.52 2.75 -0.68
N SER A 335 -39.72 2.66 -1.29
CA SER A 335 -40.41 1.40 -1.42
C SER A 335 -39.72 0.45 -2.42
N SER A 336 -39.94 -0.86 -2.25
CA SER A 336 -39.42 -1.86 -3.20
C SER A 336 -39.93 -1.63 -4.64
N ALA A 337 -41.17 -1.11 -4.78
CA ALA A 337 -41.72 -0.79 -6.11
C ALA A 337 -40.99 0.38 -6.77
N THR A 338 -40.61 1.42 -6.01
CA THR A 338 -39.81 2.54 -6.50
C THR A 338 -38.39 2.09 -6.85
N ALA A 339 -37.76 1.30 -5.97
CA ALA A 339 -36.44 0.72 -6.22
C ALA A 339 -36.41 -0.12 -7.50
N LEU A 340 -37.43 -0.96 -7.72
CA LEU A 340 -37.53 -1.78 -8.93
C LEU A 340 -37.66 -0.93 -10.19
N ARG A 341 -38.47 0.16 -10.17
CA ARG A 341 -38.59 1.09 -11.31
C ARG A 341 -37.26 1.79 -11.61
N ASP A 342 -36.56 2.30 -10.57
CA ASP A 342 -35.26 2.93 -10.73
C ASP A 342 -34.23 1.96 -11.36
N ILE A 343 -34.23 0.69 -10.92
CA ILE A 343 -33.35 -0.36 -11.46
C ILE A 343 -33.71 -0.67 -12.92
N GLN A 344 -34.99 -0.87 -13.22
CA GLN A 344 -35.46 -1.19 -14.58
C GLN A 344 -35.12 -0.06 -15.57
N ASP A 345 -35.28 1.19 -15.17
CA ASP A 345 -34.88 2.35 -15.95
C ASP A 345 -33.36 2.35 -16.24
N LEU A 346 -32.53 2.04 -15.25
CA LEU A 346 -31.08 1.92 -15.46
C LEU A 346 -30.70 0.72 -16.35
N VAL A 347 -31.42 -0.38 -16.27
CA VAL A 347 -31.22 -1.52 -17.18
C VAL A 347 -31.62 -1.16 -18.60
N GLN A 348 -32.73 -0.45 -18.79
CA GLN A 348 -33.18 0.03 -20.10
C GLN A 348 -32.20 1.05 -20.71
N LYS A 349 -31.58 1.89 -19.88
CA LYS A 349 -30.51 2.83 -20.26
C LYS A 349 -29.16 2.17 -20.51
N GLY A 350 -29.04 0.85 -20.29
CA GLY A 350 -27.78 0.11 -20.46
C GLY A 350 -26.71 0.46 -19.43
N ILE A 351 -27.10 0.99 -18.26
CA ILE A 351 -26.20 1.34 -17.15
C ILE A 351 -26.03 0.18 -16.19
N LEU A 352 -27.14 -0.52 -15.90
CA LEU A 352 -27.12 -1.76 -15.12
C LEU A 352 -27.45 -2.96 -16.01
N ARG A 353 -27.01 -4.13 -15.58
CA ARG A 353 -27.45 -5.43 -16.10
C ARG A 353 -27.72 -6.39 -14.97
N ASP A 354 -28.55 -7.39 -15.22
CA ASP A 354 -28.67 -8.55 -14.37
C ASP A 354 -27.35 -9.34 -14.34
N SER A 355 -26.92 -9.78 -13.17
CA SER A 355 -25.74 -10.63 -13.02
C SER A 355 -25.93 -12.05 -13.60
N GLY A 356 -27.18 -12.43 -13.95
CA GLY A 356 -27.52 -13.72 -14.57
C GLY A 356 -27.71 -14.87 -13.56
N GLU A 357 -27.78 -14.57 -12.26
CA GLU A 357 -28.02 -15.56 -11.18
C GLU A 357 -29.53 -15.78 -10.95
N GLY A 358 -30.37 -15.70 -11.95
CA GLY A 358 -31.83 -15.70 -11.93
C GLY A 358 -32.58 -16.27 -10.71
N GLY A 359 -33.78 -15.74 -10.42
CA GLY A 359 -34.65 -16.17 -9.31
C GLY A 359 -35.13 -15.02 -8.45
N ARG A 360 -35.74 -15.31 -7.28
CA ARG A 360 -36.29 -14.32 -6.33
C ARG A 360 -35.30 -13.24 -5.86
N ASN A 361 -33.97 -13.46 -6.04
CA ASN A 361 -32.89 -12.56 -5.64
C ASN A 361 -32.05 -12.10 -6.83
N THR A 362 -32.69 -11.60 -7.89
CA THR A 362 -31.95 -11.00 -9.01
C THR A 362 -30.99 -9.92 -8.53
N ASN A 363 -29.71 -10.05 -8.88
CA ASN A 363 -28.66 -9.10 -8.55
C ASN A 363 -28.31 -8.27 -9.77
N TYR A 364 -27.96 -7.01 -9.55
CA TYR A 364 -27.64 -6.05 -10.58
C TYR A 364 -26.20 -5.55 -10.43
N VAL A 365 -25.51 -5.39 -11.54
CA VAL A 365 -24.15 -4.89 -11.62
C VAL A 365 -24.05 -3.82 -12.70
N LEU A 366 -23.02 -2.98 -12.64
CA LEU A 366 -22.76 -2.01 -13.71
C LEU A 366 -22.53 -2.72 -15.04
N HIS A 367 -23.08 -2.15 -16.09
CA HIS A 367 -22.88 -2.62 -17.45
C HIS A 367 -21.57 -2.01 -18.00
N GLU A 368 -20.44 -2.52 -17.50
CA GLU A 368 -19.11 -2.00 -17.84
C GLU A 368 -18.67 -2.48 -19.22
N HIS A 369 -18.30 -1.51 -20.07
CA HIS A 369 -17.52 -1.78 -21.27
C HIS A 369 -16.02 -1.67 -20.92
N LYS A 370 -15.29 -2.77 -21.04
CA LYS A 370 -13.83 -2.77 -20.94
C LYS A 370 -13.23 -2.50 -22.31
N SER A 371 -12.14 -1.75 -22.35
CA SER A 371 -11.34 -1.60 -23.58
C SER A 371 -10.29 -2.69 -23.64
N CYS A 372 -10.13 -3.32 -24.79
CA CYS A 372 -9.09 -4.30 -25.00
C CYS A 372 -7.71 -3.62 -24.97
N PRO A 373 -6.80 -4.01 -24.08
CA PRO A 373 -5.49 -3.35 -23.96
C PRO A 373 -4.62 -3.55 -25.23
N ARG A 374 -4.94 -4.54 -26.07
CA ARG A 374 -4.19 -4.83 -27.28
C ARG A 374 -4.69 -4.04 -28.51
N CYS A 375 -6.00 -3.90 -28.68
CA CYS A 375 -6.57 -3.31 -29.90
C CYS A 375 -7.53 -2.12 -29.65
N GLY A 376 -7.74 -1.73 -28.40
CA GLY A 376 -8.63 -0.63 -28.02
C GLY A 376 -10.14 -0.94 -28.14
N ALA A 377 -10.53 -2.08 -28.70
CA ALA A 377 -11.93 -2.41 -28.92
C ALA A 377 -12.69 -2.54 -27.59
N ALA A 378 -13.84 -1.88 -27.50
CA ALA A 378 -14.73 -2.02 -26.35
C ALA A 378 -15.39 -3.39 -26.35
N PHE A 379 -15.48 -4.02 -25.17
CA PHE A 379 -16.19 -5.27 -24.97
C PHE A 379 -16.78 -5.35 -23.56
N ILE A 380 -17.76 -6.25 -23.37
CA ILE A 380 -18.39 -6.48 -22.08
C ILE A 380 -17.72 -7.68 -21.41
N CYS A 381 -17.16 -7.48 -20.23
CA CYS A 381 -16.64 -8.55 -19.40
C CYS A 381 -17.72 -9.01 -18.41
N GLN A 382 -17.94 -10.33 -18.35
CA GLN A 382 -18.87 -10.97 -17.40
C GLN A 382 -18.11 -11.92 -16.49
N HIS A 383 -17.11 -11.40 -15.77
CA HIS A 383 -16.25 -12.20 -14.91
C HIS A 383 -17.04 -12.88 -13.76
N GLU A 384 -18.17 -12.30 -13.32
CA GLU A 384 -19.06 -12.89 -12.33
C GLU A 384 -19.79 -14.15 -12.87
N ASN A 385 -19.93 -14.26 -14.19
CA ASN A 385 -20.49 -15.43 -14.86
C ASN A 385 -19.57 -15.89 -15.99
N PRO A 386 -18.52 -16.64 -15.69
CA PRO A 386 -17.50 -17.05 -16.67
C PRO A 386 -18.06 -17.80 -17.88
N ALA A 387 -19.14 -18.55 -17.70
CA ALA A 387 -19.79 -19.29 -18.79
C ALA A 387 -20.44 -18.38 -19.84
N LYS A 388 -20.85 -17.17 -19.46
CA LYS A 388 -21.45 -16.15 -20.35
C LYS A 388 -20.44 -15.07 -20.77
N CYS A 389 -19.21 -15.11 -20.24
CA CYS A 389 -18.19 -14.14 -20.61
C CYS A 389 -17.76 -14.30 -22.09
N GLN A 390 -17.39 -13.22 -22.72
CA GLN A 390 -16.94 -13.20 -24.12
C GLN A 390 -15.68 -14.10 -24.36
N CYS A 391 -14.92 -14.41 -23.32
CA CYS A 391 -13.79 -15.34 -23.34
C CYS A 391 -14.21 -16.82 -23.17
N ALA A 392 -15.49 -17.10 -22.88
CA ALA A 392 -15.96 -18.47 -22.75
C ALA A 392 -15.72 -19.28 -24.01
N GLY A 393 -15.21 -20.50 -23.84
CA GLY A 393 -14.92 -21.41 -24.94
C GLY A 393 -13.64 -21.11 -25.73
N VAL A 394 -12.87 -20.06 -25.41
CA VAL A 394 -11.56 -19.82 -26.02
C VAL A 394 -10.54 -20.72 -25.32
N LYS A 395 -9.94 -21.65 -26.09
CA LYS A 395 -8.91 -22.58 -25.58
C LYS A 395 -7.53 -21.95 -25.74
N LEU A 396 -6.83 -21.74 -24.65
CA LEU A 396 -5.47 -21.24 -24.62
C LEU A 396 -4.56 -22.29 -23.96
N SER A 397 -3.35 -22.46 -24.48
CA SER A 397 -2.34 -23.31 -23.84
C SER A 397 -1.91 -22.73 -22.47
N PRO A 398 -1.40 -23.55 -21.52
CA PRO A 398 -0.85 -23.04 -20.28
C PRO A 398 0.24 -21.99 -20.48
N ALA A 399 1.14 -22.20 -21.44
CA ALA A 399 2.19 -21.26 -21.80
C ALA A 399 1.64 -19.93 -22.33
N THR A 400 0.62 -19.98 -23.21
CA THR A 400 -0.07 -18.78 -23.73
C THR A 400 -0.77 -18.00 -22.61
N ARG A 401 -1.41 -18.70 -21.66
CA ARG A 401 -2.05 -18.05 -20.50
C ARG A 401 -1.04 -17.33 -19.63
N ALA A 402 0.10 -17.97 -19.32
CA ALA A 402 1.17 -17.35 -18.55
C ALA A 402 1.75 -16.12 -19.26
N HIS A 403 1.98 -16.21 -20.57
CA HIS A 403 2.46 -15.10 -21.40
C HIS A 403 1.46 -13.92 -21.37
N LEU A 404 0.18 -14.17 -21.59
CA LEU A 404 -0.85 -13.13 -21.59
C LEU A 404 -1.05 -12.52 -20.19
N ALA A 405 -0.96 -13.31 -19.12
CA ALA A 405 -1.02 -12.81 -17.76
C ALA A 405 0.15 -11.89 -17.42
N ALA A 406 1.35 -12.20 -17.91
CA ALA A 406 2.54 -11.36 -17.75
C ALA A 406 2.44 -10.06 -18.59
N GLN A 407 1.93 -10.15 -19.83
CA GLN A 407 1.85 -9.02 -20.76
C GLN A 407 0.68 -8.06 -20.43
N TYR A 408 -0.42 -8.58 -19.91
CA TYR A 408 -1.65 -7.84 -19.59
C TYR A 408 -2.13 -8.17 -18.17
N PRO A 409 -1.37 -7.81 -17.13
CA PRO A 409 -1.70 -8.16 -15.76
C PRO A 409 -3.06 -7.58 -15.36
N ASN A 410 -3.93 -8.43 -14.79
CA ASN A 410 -5.28 -8.08 -14.34
C ASN A 410 -6.21 -7.47 -15.42
N GLN A 411 -5.89 -7.63 -16.70
CA GLN A 411 -6.68 -7.12 -17.82
C GLN A 411 -7.22 -8.26 -18.68
N CYS A 412 -8.38 -8.01 -19.30
CA CYS A 412 -8.98 -8.95 -20.26
C CYS A 412 -8.79 -8.45 -21.68
N LEU A 413 -8.41 -9.33 -22.59
CA LEU A 413 -8.45 -9.06 -24.03
C LEU A 413 -9.87 -9.28 -24.57
N CYS A 414 -10.23 -8.56 -25.64
CA CYS A 414 -11.48 -8.83 -26.37
C CYS A 414 -11.42 -10.24 -27.03
N ARG A 415 -12.60 -10.80 -27.34
CA ARG A 415 -12.69 -12.14 -27.95
C ARG A 415 -11.85 -12.27 -29.21
N LYS A 416 -11.85 -11.23 -30.07
CA LYS A 416 -11.06 -11.23 -31.30
C LYS A 416 -9.56 -11.43 -31.01
N CYS A 417 -9.01 -10.65 -30.09
CA CYS A 417 -7.61 -10.75 -29.71
C CYS A 417 -7.29 -12.08 -29.01
N LEU A 418 -8.20 -12.62 -28.19
CA LEU A 418 -8.02 -13.93 -27.57
C LEU A 418 -7.99 -15.08 -28.56
N LEU A 419 -8.83 -15.01 -29.60
CA LEU A 419 -8.87 -16.04 -30.66
C LEU A 419 -7.57 -16.07 -31.49
N GLU A 420 -6.86 -14.96 -31.63
CA GLU A 420 -5.55 -14.92 -32.31
C GLU A 420 -4.46 -15.69 -31.54
N PHE A 421 -4.66 -15.94 -30.24
CA PHE A 421 -3.80 -16.76 -29.40
C PHE A 421 -4.36 -18.15 -29.13
N SER A 422 -5.56 -18.47 -29.65
CA SER A 422 -6.19 -19.79 -29.45
C SER A 422 -5.49 -20.83 -30.29
N ILE A 423 -5.47 -22.05 -29.73
CA ILE A 423 -4.94 -23.26 -30.38
C ILE A 423 -5.95 -23.75 -31.44
#